data_5d0de0083a59e01cfad1583b645562f5
#
_entry.id   5d0de0083a59e01cfad1583b645562f5
#
_cell.length_a   1.000
_cell.length_b   1.000
_cell.length_c   1.000
_cell.angle_alpha   90.00
_cell.angle_beta   90.00
_cell.angle_gamma   90.00
#
_symmetry.space_group_name_H-M   'P 1'
#
loop_
_entity.id
_entity.type
_entity.pdbx_description
1 polymer ?
#
loop_
_entity_poly.entity_id
_entity_poly.type
_entity_poly.pdbx_seq_one_letter_code
_entity_poly.pdbx_strand_id
1 'polypeptide(L)'
;FSMKTALAGIVGAVGLGLLIRQSIQTTDALAKTASKIGTTTEELSKLRYAADLTGVSATTMDMALQRFTRRTAEAAKGTGEAKAALKELGLDAKALVNMPLSERMLALSDAFSEARPEAEKLALAFKLFDSEGAALVNTLALGKDGLNAMFAEAETLGVVMSKLAADNVQKANDALTRLFTL
;
A
#
# COMPACT_ATOMS: atom_id res chain seq x y z
N PHE A 1 -19.06 38.16 29.85
CA PHE A 1 -18.41 37.34 28.82
C PHE A 1 -17.41 36.42 29.53
N SER A 2 -17.68 35.15 29.60
CA SER A 2 -16.92 34.20 30.39
C SER A 2 -15.64 33.75 29.64
N MET A 3 -14.47 33.93 30.28
CA MET A 3 -13.15 33.47 29.79
C MET A 3 -13.15 31.98 29.45
N LYS A 4 -14.06 31.17 29.99
CA LYS A 4 -14.20 29.74 29.68
C LYS A 4 -14.66 29.47 28.24
N THR A 5 -15.46 30.33 27.63
CA THR A 5 -15.96 30.17 26.25
C THR A 5 -14.89 30.52 25.22
N ALA A 6 -13.98 31.44 25.53
CA ALA A 6 -12.87 31.81 24.66
C ALA A 6 -11.80 30.68 24.61
N LEU A 7 -11.54 30.03 25.76
CA LEU A 7 -10.56 28.93 25.81
C LEU A 7 -11.04 27.70 25.04
N ALA A 8 -12.33 27.37 25.10
CA ALA A 8 -12.90 26.23 24.34
C ALA A 8 -12.83 26.43 22.82
N GLY A 9 -13.01 27.67 22.35
CA GLY A 9 -12.87 28.02 20.94
C GLY A 9 -11.43 27.89 20.43
N ILE A 10 -10.44 28.28 21.23
CA ILE A 10 -9.02 28.22 20.86
C ILE A 10 -8.51 26.77 20.84
N VAL A 11 -8.90 25.97 21.84
CA VAL A 11 -8.52 24.54 21.88
C VAL A 11 -9.15 23.77 20.72
N GLY A 12 -10.40 24.07 20.35
CA GLY A 12 -11.07 23.48 19.19
C GLY A 12 -10.38 23.83 17.86
N ALA A 13 -10.01 25.09 17.67
CA ALA A 13 -9.34 25.55 16.45
C ALA A 13 -7.92 25.00 16.30
N VAL A 14 -7.15 24.93 17.39
CA VAL A 14 -5.81 24.34 17.40
C VAL A 14 -5.87 22.83 17.20
N GLY A 15 -6.82 22.15 17.84
CA GLY A 15 -7.03 20.70 17.67
C GLY A 15 -7.42 20.34 16.25
N LEU A 16 -8.36 21.06 15.64
CA LEU A 16 -8.75 20.88 14.23
C LEU A 16 -7.59 21.17 13.27
N GLY A 17 -6.82 22.21 13.51
CA GLY A 17 -5.64 22.54 12.69
C GLY A 17 -4.57 21.46 12.73
N LEU A 18 -4.33 20.84 13.89
CA LEU A 18 -3.38 19.72 14.04
C LEU A 18 -3.88 18.45 13.35
N LEU A 19 -5.17 18.12 13.46
CA LEU A 19 -5.76 16.96 12.79
C LEU A 19 -5.75 17.11 11.27
N ILE A 20 -6.07 18.30 10.75
CA ILE A 20 -5.98 18.61 9.32
C ILE A 20 -4.54 18.47 8.85
N ARG A 21 -3.56 19.02 9.56
CA ARG A 21 -2.15 18.96 9.20
C ARG A 21 -1.61 17.53 9.19
N GLN A 22 -2.00 16.71 10.16
CA GLN A 22 -1.63 15.29 10.22
C GLN A 22 -2.25 14.49 9.07
N SER A 23 -3.52 14.73 8.75
CA SER A 23 -4.22 14.11 7.61
C SER A 23 -3.54 14.45 6.27
N ILE A 24 -3.14 15.69 6.07
CA ILE A 24 -2.44 16.18 4.88
C ILE A 24 -1.07 15.53 4.73
N GLN A 25 -0.27 15.47 5.80
CA GLN A 25 1.05 14.83 5.78
C GLN A 25 0.95 13.34 5.45
N THR A 26 -0.07 12.66 5.97
CA THR A 26 -0.31 11.24 5.68
C THR A 26 -0.68 11.03 4.23
N THR A 27 -1.49 11.90 3.65
CA THR A 27 -1.91 11.85 2.24
C THR A 27 -0.74 12.10 1.28
N ASP A 28 0.08 13.13 1.55
CA ASP A 28 1.27 13.45 0.75
C ASP A 28 2.31 12.31 0.82
N ALA A 29 2.51 11.73 2.00
CA ALA A 29 3.39 10.57 2.19
C ALA A 29 2.90 9.35 1.40
N LEU A 30 1.57 9.10 1.38
CA LEU A 30 0.98 8.01 0.60
C LEU A 30 1.20 8.21 -0.90
N ALA A 31 0.95 9.42 -1.43
CA ALA A 31 1.14 9.74 -2.84
C ALA A 31 2.61 9.61 -3.27
N LYS A 32 3.54 10.10 -2.46
CA LYS A 32 4.99 9.95 -2.70
C LYS A 32 5.43 8.49 -2.70
N THR A 33 4.90 7.69 -1.78
CA THR A 33 5.21 6.26 -1.71
C THR A 33 4.64 5.52 -2.91
N ALA A 34 3.38 5.76 -3.28
CA ALA A 34 2.75 5.19 -4.46
C ALA A 34 3.56 5.50 -5.75
N SER A 35 3.99 6.75 -5.91
CA SER A 35 4.83 7.17 -7.03
C SER A 35 6.19 6.44 -7.06
N LYS A 36 6.84 6.25 -5.91
CA LYS A 36 8.11 5.51 -5.82
C LYS A 36 7.97 4.03 -6.18
N ILE A 37 6.85 3.43 -5.84
CA ILE A 37 6.55 2.03 -6.15
C ILE A 37 6.11 1.87 -7.61
N GLY A 38 5.60 2.94 -8.23
CA GLY A 38 5.02 2.91 -9.58
C GLY A 38 3.58 2.39 -9.57
N THR A 39 2.78 2.81 -8.58
CA THR A 39 1.37 2.44 -8.40
C THR A 39 0.52 3.67 -8.11
N THR A 40 -0.79 3.49 -8.00
CA THR A 40 -1.71 4.56 -7.61
C THR A 40 -1.92 4.62 -6.09
N THR A 41 -2.43 5.73 -5.58
CA THR A 41 -2.79 5.88 -4.17
C THR A 41 -3.91 4.91 -3.79
N GLU A 42 -4.84 4.67 -4.71
CA GLU A 42 -5.94 3.73 -4.55
C GLU A 42 -5.42 2.29 -4.34
N GLU A 43 -4.56 1.82 -5.23
CA GLU A 43 -3.98 0.48 -5.14
C GLU A 43 -3.16 0.31 -3.87
N LEU A 44 -2.31 1.29 -3.54
CA LEU A 44 -1.49 1.24 -2.33
C LEU A 44 -2.34 1.24 -1.06
N SER A 45 -3.45 2.01 -1.03
CA SER A 45 -4.38 2.01 0.11
C SER A 45 -5.03 0.64 0.31
N LYS A 46 -5.49 -0.01 -0.75
CA LYS A 46 -6.08 -1.36 -0.69
C LYS A 46 -5.06 -2.39 -0.18
N LEU A 47 -3.84 -2.34 -0.71
CA LEU A 47 -2.78 -3.26 -0.32
C LEU A 47 -2.35 -3.06 1.14
N ARG A 48 -2.24 -1.81 1.61
CA ARG A 48 -1.96 -1.51 3.02
C ARG A 48 -3.09 -1.98 3.95
N TYR A 49 -4.35 -1.83 3.53
CA TYR A 49 -5.50 -2.31 4.28
C TYR A 49 -5.45 -3.84 4.45
N ALA A 50 -5.23 -4.58 3.36
CA ALA A 50 -5.09 -6.03 3.41
C ALA A 50 -3.88 -6.48 4.27
N ALA A 51 -2.77 -5.73 4.21
CA ALA A 51 -1.60 -5.96 5.04
C ALA A 51 -1.91 -5.79 6.54
N ASP A 52 -2.58 -4.70 6.91
CA ASP A 52 -2.95 -4.41 8.30
C ASP A 52 -3.84 -5.51 8.90
N LEU A 53 -4.84 -5.95 8.15
CA LEU A 53 -5.73 -7.06 8.56
C LEU A 53 -4.99 -8.40 8.73
N THR A 54 -3.86 -8.58 8.08
CA THR A 54 -3.02 -9.79 8.17
C THR A 54 -1.82 -9.62 9.10
N GLY A 55 -1.75 -8.50 9.85
CA GLY A 55 -0.71 -8.21 10.82
C GLY A 55 0.59 -7.68 10.23
N VAL A 56 0.56 -7.16 8.98
CA VAL A 56 1.71 -6.58 8.30
C VAL A 56 1.64 -5.05 8.36
N SER A 57 2.67 -4.39 8.87
CA SER A 57 2.71 -2.94 8.93
C SER A 57 2.72 -2.30 7.55
N ALA A 58 2.15 -1.09 7.41
CA ALA A 58 2.18 -0.33 6.15
C ALA A 58 3.61 -0.14 5.62
N THR A 59 4.58 0.13 6.51
CA THR A 59 5.99 0.30 6.13
C THR A 59 6.59 -1.00 5.56
N THR A 60 6.30 -2.13 6.18
CA THR A 60 6.75 -3.46 5.69
C THR A 60 6.14 -3.76 4.33
N MET A 61 4.83 -3.51 4.16
CA MET A 61 4.15 -3.67 2.87
C MET A 61 4.77 -2.78 1.79
N ASP A 62 5.02 -1.51 2.07
CA ASP A 62 5.63 -0.57 1.11
C ASP A 62 7.00 -1.05 0.62
N MET A 63 7.85 -1.50 1.55
CA MET A 63 9.17 -2.05 1.21
C MET A 63 9.06 -3.33 0.39
N ALA A 64 8.16 -4.22 0.77
CA ALA A 64 7.89 -5.44 0.03
C ALA A 64 7.42 -5.16 -1.40
N LEU A 65 6.48 -4.24 -1.58
CA LEU A 65 5.98 -3.85 -2.91
C LEU A 65 7.06 -3.20 -3.77
N GLN A 66 7.92 -2.37 -3.19
CA GLN A 66 9.08 -1.79 -3.88
C GLN A 66 10.02 -2.87 -4.41
N ARG A 67 10.36 -3.85 -3.55
CA ARG A 67 11.24 -4.97 -3.91
C ARG A 67 10.60 -5.87 -4.96
N PHE A 68 9.33 -6.20 -4.79
CA PHE A 68 8.58 -7.00 -5.75
C PHE A 68 8.52 -6.34 -7.13
N THR A 69 8.23 -5.04 -7.20
CA THR A 69 8.20 -4.30 -8.46
C THR A 69 9.56 -4.34 -9.17
N ARG A 70 10.65 -4.08 -8.44
CA ARG A 70 12.01 -4.14 -8.98
C ARG A 70 12.37 -5.55 -9.44
N ARG A 71 12.17 -6.56 -8.59
CA ARG A 71 12.52 -7.95 -8.86
C ARG A 71 11.70 -8.56 -10.00
N THR A 72 10.42 -8.18 -10.13
CA THR A 72 9.59 -8.59 -11.27
C THR A 72 10.11 -7.98 -12.58
N ALA A 73 10.57 -6.72 -12.56
CA ALA A 73 11.18 -6.08 -13.72
C ALA A 73 12.52 -6.73 -14.11
N GLU A 74 13.35 -7.12 -13.15
CA GLU A 74 14.59 -7.89 -13.38
C GLU A 74 14.27 -9.27 -13.97
N ALA A 75 13.28 -9.98 -13.43
CA ALA A 75 12.84 -11.28 -13.93
C ALA A 75 12.30 -11.21 -15.36
N ALA A 76 11.57 -10.15 -15.72
CA ALA A 76 11.08 -9.90 -17.07
C ALA A 76 12.22 -9.72 -18.09
N LYS A 77 13.36 -9.20 -17.63
CA LYS A 77 14.61 -9.11 -18.42
C LYS A 77 15.42 -10.42 -18.42
N GLY A 78 14.94 -11.45 -17.73
CA GLY A 78 15.59 -12.75 -17.66
C GLY A 78 16.65 -12.88 -16.57
N THR A 79 16.73 -11.96 -15.62
CA THR A 79 17.74 -11.91 -14.53
C THR A 79 17.08 -11.89 -13.15
N GLY A 80 17.88 -12.00 -12.09
CA GLY A 80 17.45 -11.89 -10.71
C GLY A 80 16.81 -13.14 -10.12
N GLU A 81 16.70 -13.16 -8.80
CA GLU A 81 16.22 -14.32 -8.01
C GLU A 81 14.72 -14.61 -8.22
N ALA A 82 13.92 -13.56 -8.44
CA ALA A 82 12.49 -13.70 -8.66
C ALA A 82 12.14 -14.46 -9.95
N LYS A 83 13.03 -14.52 -10.95
CA LYS A 83 12.79 -15.25 -12.19
C LYS A 83 12.44 -16.72 -11.96
N ALA A 84 13.23 -17.41 -11.13
CA ALA A 84 12.99 -18.81 -10.80
C ALA A 84 11.72 -18.98 -9.99
N ALA A 85 11.49 -18.10 -8.98
CA ALA A 85 10.31 -18.13 -8.14
C ALA A 85 9.01 -17.90 -8.93
N LEU A 86 8.97 -16.91 -9.82
CA LEU A 86 7.81 -16.66 -10.68
C LEU A 86 7.52 -17.82 -11.63
N LYS A 87 8.57 -18.41 -12.23
CA LYS A 87 8.42 -19.60 -13.05
C LYS A 87 7.87 -20.80 -12.28
N GLU A 88 8.33 -21.01 -11.06
CA GLU A 88 7.86 -22.07 -10.17
C GLU A 88 6.39 -21.89 -9.78
N LEU A 89 5.95 -20.64 -9.64
CA LEU A 89 4.56 -20.24 -9.41
C LEU A 89 3.70 -20.24 -10.68
N GLY A 90 4.27 -20.57 -11.85
CA GLY A 90 3.54 -20.54 -13.12
C GLY A 90 3.24 -19.14 -13.64
N LEU A 91 3.92 -18.11 -13.12
CA LEU A 91 3.69 -16.71 -13.46
C LEU A 91 4.70 -16.20 -14.48
N ASP A 92 4.20 -15.52 -15.53
CA ASP A 92 5.06 -14.86 -16.52
C ASP A 92 5.43 -13.44 -16.06
N ALA A 93 6.72 -13.24 -15.78
CA ALA A 93 7.25 -11.96 -15.36
C ALA A 93 7.00 -10.82 -16.37
N LYS A 94 7.03 -11.12 -17.70
CA LYS A 94 6.75 -10.14 -18.74
C LYS A 94 5.29 -9.71 -18.77
N ALA A 95 4.37 -10.62 -18.49
CA ALA A 95 2.95 -10.30 -18.34
C ALA A 95 2.74 -9.46 -17.08
N LEU A 96 3.32 -9.88 -15.96
CA LEU A 96 3.16 -9.20 -14.68
C LEU A 96 3.60 -7.73 -14.70
N VAL A 97 4.72 -7.37 -15.33
CA VAL A 97 5.20 -5.98 -15.35
C VAL A 97 4.24 -5.02 -16.06
N ASN A 98 3.36 -5.53 -16.90
CA ASN A 98 2.36 -4.74 -17.63
C ASN A 98 1.01 -4.64 -16.93
N MET A 99 0.83 -5.32 -15.79
CA MET A 99 -0.39 -5.28 -14.99
C MET A 99 -0.31 -4.18 -13.93
N PRO A 100 -1.44 -3.61 -13.48
CA PRO A 100 -1.54 -2.84 -12.25
C PRO A 100 -0.97 -3.62 -11.06
N LEU A 101 -0.42 -2.93 -10.05
CA LEU A 101 0.23 -3.61 -8.92
C LEU A 101 -0.74 -4.47 -8.11
N SER A 102 -1.97 -4.00 -7.93
CA SER A 102 -3.04 -4.78 -7.28
C SER A 102 -3.32 -6.10 -8.01
N GLU A 103 -3.39 -6.08 -9.34
CA GLU A 103 -3.59 -7.29 -10.15
C GLU A 103 -2.40 -8.25 -10.09
N ARG A 104 -1.15 -7.73 -10.05
CA ARG A 104 0.05 -8.55 -9.81
C ARG A 104 -0.03 -9.28 -8.49
N MET A 105 -0.46 -8.56 -7.43
CA MET A 105 -0.60 -9.15 -6.11
C MET A 105 -1.72 -10.18 -6.05
N LEU A 106 -2.83 -9.97 -6.76
CA LEU A 106 -3.90 -10.96 -6.89
C LEU A 106 -3.42 -12.23 -7.62
N ALA A 107 -2.72 -12.08 -8.74
CA ALA A 107 -2.17 -13.22 -9.47
C ALA A 107 -1.14 -14.00 -8.64
N LEU A 108 -0.29 -13.27 -7.90
CA LEU A 108 0.69 -13.87 -7.01
C LEU A 108 0.01 -14.61 -5.84
N SER A 109 -0.99 -14.00 -5.22
CA SER A 109 -1.74 -14.57 -4.11
C SER A 109 -2.47 -15.85 -4.55
N ASP A 110 -3.04 -15.86 -5.75
CA ASP A 110 -3.68 -17.05 -6.33
C ASP A 110 -2.70 -18.23 -6.44
N ALA A 111 -1.56 -18.00 -7.08
CA ALA A 111 -0.51 -19.01 -7.23
C ALA A 111 0.12 -19.44 -5.88
N PHE A 112 0.13 -18.55 -4.90
CA PHE A 112 0.69 -18.79 -3.57
C PHE A 112 -0.25 -19.59 -2.65
N SER A 113 -1.57 -19.51 -2.90
CA SER A 113 -2.59 -20.23 -2.12
C SER A 113 -2.62 -21.73 -2.40
N GLU A 114 -1.99 -22.19 -3.49
CA GLU A 114 -1.84 -23.62 -3.75
C GLU A 114 -1.14 -24.34 -2.60
N ALA A 115 -1.55 -25.60 -2.37
CA ALA A 115 -1.00 -26.40 -1.29
C ALA A 115 0.51 -26.65 -1.46
N ARG A 116 1.32 -26.00 -0.63
CA ARG A 116 2.78 -26.11 -0.59
C ARG A 116 3.26 -26.19 0.85
N PRO A 117 4.41 -26.85 1.12
CA PRO A 117 5.04 -26.80 2.43
C PRO A 117 5.37 -25.36 2.85
N GLU A 118 5.22 -25.02 4.12
CA GLU A 118 5.49 -23.67 4.64
C GLU A 118 6.93 -23.20 4.37
N ALA A 119 7.91 -24.12 4.44
CA ALA A 119 9.30 -23.78 4.11
C ALA A 119 9.48 -23.36 2.64
N GLU A 120 8.72 -23.94 1.72
CA GLU A 120 8.73 -23.58 0.31
C GLU A 120 8.08 -22.21 0.08
N LYS A 121 6.92 -21.98 0.69
CA LYS A 121 6.25 -20.66 0.66
C LYS A 121 7.17 -19.57 1.16
N LEU A 122 7.85 -19.81 2.29
CA LEU A 122 8.80 -18.87 2.85
C LEU A 122 9.97 -18.60 1.91
N ALA A 123 10.55 -19.64 1.29
CA ALA A 123 11.64 -19.49 0.33
C ALA A 123 11.22 -18.68 -0.92
N LEU A 124 10.02 -18.94 -1.44
CA LEU A 124 9.46 -18.17 -2.56
C LEU A 124 9.23 -16.70 -2.16
N ALA A 125 8.66 -16.46 -0.98
CA ALA A 125 8.45 -15.12 -0.48
C ALA A 125 9.77 -14.33 -0.34
N PHE A 126 10.84 -14.93 0.15
CA PHE A 126 12.17 -14.31 0.18
C PHE A 126 12.70 -13.98 -1.21
N LYS A 127 12.56 -14.86 -2.19
CA LYS A 127 12.99 -14.61 -3.56
C LYS A 127 12.22 -13.46 -4.22
N LEU A 128 10.96 -13.22 -3.83
CA LEU A 128 10.09 -12.20 -4.39
C LEU A 128 10.20 -10.85 -3.66
N PHE A 129 10.26 -10.88 -2.33
CA PHE A 129 10.12 -9.70 -1.46
C PHE A 129 11.35 -9.42 -0.57
N ASP A 130 12.39 -10.28 -0.61
CA ASP A 130 13.53 -10.22 0.29
C ASP A 130 13.12 -10.45 1.76
N SER A 131 13.74 -9.72 2.69
CA SER A 131 13.50 -9.84 4.13
C SER A 131 12.04 -9.60 4.54
N GLU A 132 11.28 -8.80 3.79
CA GLU A 132 9.86 -8.56 4.05
C GLU A 132 8.96 -9.74 3.66
N GLY A 133 9.49 -10.69 2.87
CA GLY A 133 8.72 -11.83 2.37
C GLY A 133 8.09 -12.67 3.46
N ALA A 134 8.80 -12.91 4.56
CA ALA A 134 8.28 -13.68 5.68
C ALA A 134 6.97 -13.10 6.25
N ALA A 135 6.89 -11.78 6.37
CA ALA A 135 5.70 -11.12 6.88
C ALA A 135 4.49 -11.25 5.93
N LEU A 136 4.74 -11.34 4.61
CA LEU A 136 3.69 -11.37 3.60
C LEU A 136 3.10 -12.76 3.34
N VAL A 137 3.69 -13.83 3.87
CA VAL A 137 3.20 -15.20 3.64
C VAL A 137 1.71 -15.35 3.97
N ASN A 138 1.27 -14.80 5.11
CA ASN A 138 -0.14 -14.86 5.51
C ASN A 138 -1.05 -14.06 4.59
N THR A 139 -0.61 -12.87 4.14
CA THR A 139 -1.37 -12.04 3.20
C THR A 139 -1.53 -12.75 1.84
N LEU A 140 -0.46 -13.38 1.34
CA LEU A 140 -0.48 -14.11 0.09
C LEU A 140 -1.29 -15.42 0.19
N ALA A 141 -1.28 -16.07 1.36
CA ALA A 141 -2.04 -17.31 1.60
C ALA A 141 -3.57 -17.11 1.57
N LEU A 142 -4.07 -15.87 1.60
CA LEU A 142 -5.50 -15.57 1.42
C LEU A 142 -6.02 -15.99 0.04
N GLY A 143 -5.13 -16.12 -0.94
CA GLY A 143 -5.51 -16.36 -2.32
C GLY A 143 -6.16 -15.13 -2.99
N LYS A 144 -6.47 -15.28 -4.26
CA LYS A 144 -7.09 -14.20 -5.05
C LYS A 144 -8.42 -13.73 -4.46
N ASP A 145 -9.28 -14.66 -4.08
CA ASP A 145 -10.62 -14.33 -3.59
C ASP A 145 -10.58 -13.65 -2.22
N GLY A 146 -9.73 -14.11 -1.31
CA GLY A 146 -9.56 -13.47 0.00
C GLY A 146 -8.99 -12.06 -0.11
N LEU A 147 -8.01 -11.86 -0.98
CA LEU A 147 -7.42 -10.55 -1.19
C LEU A 147 -8.40 -9.58 -1.90
N ASN A 148 -9.19 -10.07 -2.87
CA ASN A 148 -10.26 -9.30 -3.50
C ASN A 148 -11.35 -8.88 -2.51
N ALA A 149 -11.74 -9.77 -1.59
CA ALA A 149 -12.73 -9.45 -0.56
C ALA A 149 -12.22 -8.29 0.33
N MET A 150 -10.96 -8.30 0.73
CA MET A 150 -10.36 -7.21 1.49
C MET A 150 -10.28 -5.90 0.70
N PHE A 151 -10.01 -5.94 -0.60
CA PHE A 151 -10.03 -4.75 -1.46
C PHE A 151 -11.43 -4.15 -1.56
N ALA A 152 -12.46 -4.98 -1.73
CA ALA A 152 -13.86 -4.53 -1.76
C ALA A 152 -14.31 -3.96 -0.41
N GLU A 153 -13.87 -4.55 0.69
CA GLU A 153 -14.11 -4.03 2.04
C GLU A 153 -13.46 -2.67 2.25
N ALA A 154 -12.19 -2.50 1.83
CA ALA A 154 -11.50 -1.22 1.89
C ALA A 154 -12.23 -0.10 1.13
N GLU A 155 -12.78 -0.42 -0.03
CA GLU A 155 -13.61 0.52 -0.82
C GLU A 155 -14.90 0.88 -0.09
N THR A 156 -15.60 -0.12 0.44
CA THR A 156 -16.87 0.06 1.16
C THR A 156 -16.70 0.90 2.41
N LEU A 157 -15.61 0.72 3.15
CA LEU A 157 -15.28 1.49 4.34
C LEU A 157 -14.74 2.89 4.04
N GLY A 158 -14.48 3.21 2.77
CA GLY A 158 -13.95 4.52 2.36
C GLY A 158 -12.50 4.76 2.79
N VAL A 159 -11.73 3.71 3.10
CA VAL A 159 -10.31 3.81 3.46
C VAL A 159 -9.40 3.92 2.24
N VAL A 160 -9.95 3.74 1.04
CA VAL A 160 -9.23 3.91 -0.23
C VAL A 160 -9.14 5.38 -0.56
N MET A 161 -7.93 5.91 -0.56
CA MET A 161 -7.69 7.30 -0.88
C MET A 161 -7.55 7.49 -2.39
N SER A 162 -8.53 8.12 -3.01
CA SER A 162 -8.48 8.46 -4.43
C SER A 162 -7.44 9.56 -4.69
N LYS A 163 -6.85 9.55 -5.89
CA LYS A 163 -5.96 10.62 -6.34
C LYS A 163 -6.64 11.99 -6.25
N LEU A 164 -7.93 12.06 -6.59
CA LEU A 164 -8.71 13.30 -6.51
C LEU A 164 -8.81 13.83 -5.06
N ALA A 165 -9.03 12.92 -4.09
CA ALA A 165 -9.07 13.29 -2.68
C ALA A 165 -7.68 13.77 -2.20
N ALA A 166 -6.60 13.08 -2.60
CA ALA A 166 -5.23 13.48 -2.31
C ALA A 166 -4.89 14.87 -2.88
N ASP A 167 -5.22 15.12 -4.16
CA ASP A 167 -5.00 16.40 -4.82
C ASP A 167 -5.80 17.54 -4.17
N ASN A 168 -7.04 17.29 -3.75
CA ASN A 168 -7.88 18.28 -3.06
C ASN A 168 -7.34 18.61 -1.66
N VAL A 169 -6.85 17.63 -0.93
CA VAL A 169 -6.20 17.83 0.37
C VAL A 169 -4.92 18.66 0.21
N GLN A 170 -4.12 18.40 -0.81
CA GLN A 170 -2.91 19.18 -1.11
C GLN A 170 -3.25 20.64 -1.45
N LYS A 171 -4.23 20.88 -2.33
CA LYS A 171 -4.69 22.24 -2.66
C LYS A 171 -5.22 23.00 -1.44
N ALA A 172 -5.97 22.33 -0.56
CA ALA A 172 -6.45 22.93 0.67
C ALA A 172 -5.28 23.31 1.61
N ASN A 173 -4.24 22.47 1.69
CA ASN A 173 -3.04 22.77 2.48
C ASN A 173 -2.28 23.98 1.92
N ASP A 174 -2.08 24.03 0.62
CA ASP A 174 -1.40 25.16 -0.04
C ASP A 174 -2.16 26.46 0.20
N ALA A 175 -3.50 26.44 0.15
CA ALA A 175 -4.34 27.59 0.44
C ALA A 175 -4.22 28.03 1.92
N LEU A 176 -4.25 27.08 2.86
CA LEU A 176 -4.05 27.35 4.29
C LEU A 176 -2.65 27.91 4.58
N THR A 177 -1.61 27.34 3.97
CA THR A 177 -0.23 27.82 4.14
C THR A 177 -0.09 29.28 3.66
N ARG A 178 -0.71 29.62 2.53
CA ARG A 178 -0.71 31.02 2.03
C ARG A 178 -1.44 31.99 2.96
N LEU A 179 -2.51 31.53 3.62
CA LEU A 179 -3.26 32.36 4.57
C LEU A 179 -2.47 32.64 5.88
N PHE A 180 -1.62 31.73 6.30
CA PHE A 180 -0.83 31.85 7.53
C PHE A 180 0.59 32.40 7.32
N THR A 181 1.00 32.65 6.07
CA THR A 181 2.31 33.25 5.74
C THR A 181 2.22 34.74 5.36
N LEU A 182 1.02 35.34 5.44
CA LEU A 182 0.77 36.79 5.37
C LEU A 182 0.73 37.37 6.78
#